data_fd29ac57717f020f40f7a3c653a2d6a0
#
_entry.id   fd29ac57717f020f40f7a3c653a2d6a0
#
_cell.length_a   1.000
_cell.length_b   1.000
_cell.length_c   1.000
_cell.angle_alpha   90.00
_cell.angle_beta   90.00
_cell.angle_gamma   90.00
#
_symmetry.space_group_name_H-M   'P 1'
#
loop_
_entity.id
_entity.type
_entity.pdbx_description
1 polymer ?
#
loop_
_entity_poly.entity_id
_entity_poly.type
_entity_poly.pdbx_seq_one_letter_code
_entity_poly.pdbx_strand_id
1 'polypeptide(L)'
;MKEAWKHGFVKADGIRMHYVTQGEGKLLLLLHGFPDFWYVWRFQIPELAKHFRVVAPDLRGCNETDKPEGVDEYRLNLLAGDILGLIHALGERRAIIVGHDWGGAVAWSLAAFNPEATEKLVILNAPHPNAYTTRTKNSLRQLQKSWYVFFFQTADIPEEALSRNDYLFLKNMLQSSLVKKDVLTDADLKVHAEAWSKSGALTAAINYYRANMNPAILF
;
A
#
# COMPACT_ATOMS: atom_id res chain seq x y z
N MET A 1 8.82 19.96 15.41
CA MET A 1 7.43 20.42 15.20
C MET A 1 6.52 19.33 15.73
N LYS A 2 5.45 19.64 16.50
CA LYS A 2 4.45 18.65 16.87
C LYS A 2 3.78 18.16 15.57
N GLU A 3 3.71 16.83 15.39
CA GLU A 3 2.97 16.25 14.29
C GLU A 3 1.52 16.75 14.31
N ALA A 4 1.06 17.31 13.19
CA ALA A 4 -0.27 17.92 13.11
C ALA A 4 -1.37 16.89 12.80
N TRP A 5 -0.99 15.66 12.41
CA TRP A 5 -1.93 14.56 12.18
C TRP A 5 -2.30 13.82 13.45
N LYS A 6 -3.46 13.18 13.43
CA LYS A 6 -3.98 12.34 14.52
C LYS A 6 -3.97 10.88 14.07
N HIS A 7 -3.53 9.99 14.96
CA HIS A 7 -3.63 8.55 14.77
C HIS A 7 -5.01 8.06 15.21
N GLY A 8 -5.56 7.11 14.45
CA GLY A 8 -6.83 6.48 14.74
C GLY A 8 -6.83 5.01 14.37
N PHE A 9 -7.82 4.28 14.89
CA PHE A 9 -8.08 2.89 14.55
C PHE A 9 -9.57 2.69 14.28
N VAL A 10 -9.88 1.86 13.29
CA VAL A 10 -11.25 1.41 13.02
C VAL A 10 -11.27 -0.11 12.83
N LYS A 11 -12.44 -0.70 13.01
CA LYS A 11 -12.68 -2.06 12.52
C LYS A 11 -13.28 -1.95 11.13
N ALA A 12 -12.55 -2.42 10.11
CA ALA A 12 -12.92 -2.41 8.71
C ALA A 12 -12.84 -3.83 8.16
N ASP A 13 -13.92 -4.35 7.63
CA ASP A 13 -14.02 -5.69 7.03
C ASP A 13 -13.35 -6.82 7.87
N GLY A 14 -13.59 -6.78 9.18
CA GLY A 14 -13.08 -7.80 10.12
C GLY A 14 -11.69 -7.54 10.69
N ILE A 15 -10.89 -6.63 10.14
CA ILE A 15 -9.56 -6.28 10.65
C ILE A 15 -9.57 -4.96 11.43
N ARG A 16 -8.63 -4.81 12.36
CA ARG A 16 -8.31 -3.55 13.02
C ARG A 16 -7.32 -2.78 12.15
N MET A 17 -7.79 -1.70 11.55
CA MET A 17 -6.99 -0.87 10.63
C MET A 17 -6.56 0.42 11.33
N HIS A 18 -5.26 0.69 11.28
CA HIS A 18 -4.68 1.97 11.67
C HIS A 18 -4.75 2.97 10.54
N TYR A 19 -4.90 4.24 10.89
CA TYR A 19 -4.78 5.36 9.95
C TYR A 19 -4.28 6.62 10.63
N VAL A 20 -3.75 7.54 9.86
CA VAL A 20 -3.55 8.94 10.28
C VAL A 20 -4.54 9.84 9.57
N THR A 21 -4.94 10.93 10.23
CA THR A 21 -5.87 11.91 9.66
C THR A 21 -5.50 13.33 10.00
N GLN A 22 -5.78 14.24 9.07
CA GLN A 22 -5.63 15.68 9.25
C GLN A 22 -6.60 16.44 8.33
N GLY A 23 -7.02 17.66 8.75
CA GLY A 23 -7.92 18.52 8.00
C GLY A 23 -9.39 18.15 8.17
N GLU A 24 -10.25 18.88 7.46
CA GLU A 24 -11.71 18.76 7.50
C GLU A 24 -12.30 18.83 6.09
N GLY A 25 -13.58 18.50 5.93
CA GLY A 25 -14.29 18.56 4.65
C GLY A 25 -14.41 17.20 3.96
N LYS A 26 -14.36 17.16 2.63
CA LYS A 26 -14.52 15.93 1.85
C LYS A 26 -13.42 14.93 2.16
N LEU A 27 -13.81 13.65 2.30
CA LEU A 27 -12.87 12.57 2.57
C LEU A 27 -11.95 12.33 1.37
N LEU A 28 -10.65 12.37 1.63
CA LEU A 28 -9.58 12.02 0.71
C LEU A 28 -8.74 10.87 1.32
N LEU A 29 -8.72 9.71 0.67
CA LEU A 29 -7.91 8.58 1.08
C LEU A 29 -6.59 8.54 0.30
N LEU A 30 -5.47 8.31 1.01
CA LEU A 30 -4.13 8.16 0.45
C LEU A 30 -3.65 6.73 0.70
N LEU A 31 -3.69 5.87 -0.31
CA LEU A 31 -3.33 4.46 -0.23
C LEU A 31 -1.89 4.26 -0.68
N HIS A 32 -1.06 3.73 0.23
CA HIS A 32 0.37 3.45 -0.04
C HIS A 32 0.56 2.12 -0.78
N GLY A 33 1.80 1.82 -1.17
CA GLY A 33 2.19 0.57 -1.78
C GLY A 33 3.31 -0.15 -1.03
N PHE A 34 3.98 -1.08 -1.71
CA PHE A 34 5.11 -1.85 -1.19
C PHE A 34 6.43 -1.06 -1.38
N PRO A 35 7.32 -1.02 -0.41
CA PRO A 35 7.24 -1.59 0.95
C PRO A 35 6.87 -0.51 1.99
N ASP A 36 6.07 0.46 1.58
CA ASP A 36 5.70 1.63 2.36
C ASP A 36 4.52 1.37 3.32
N PHE A 37 4.16 2.42 4.04
CA PHE A 37 2.99 2.52 4.90
C PHE A 37 2.53 4.00 4.90
N TRP A 38 1.54 4.38 5.72
CA TRP A 38 0.98 5.76 5.71
C TRP A 38 2.05 6.86 5.66
N TYR A 39 3.24 6.62 6.20
CA TYR A 39 4.32 7.59 6.36
C TYR A 39 4.89 8.10 5.03
N VAL A 40 4.73 7.36 3.94
CA VAL A 40 5.12 7.83 2.60
C VAL A 40 4.41 9.12 2.22
N TRP A 41 3.22 9.35 2.77
CA TRP A 41 2.37 10.52 2.50
C TRP A 41 2.63 11.71 3.44
N ARG A 42 3.62 11.65 4.36
CA ARG A 42 3.89 12.67 5.39
C ARG A 42 4.06 14.09 4.86
N PHE A 43 4.52 14.25 3.62
CA PHE A 43 4.68 15.56 2.99
C PHE A 43 3.42 16.03 2.27
N GLN A 44 2.59 15.11 1.76
CA GLN A 44 1.35 15.44 1.06
C GLN A 44 0.19 15.71 2.03
N ILE A 45 0.16 15.02 3.16
CA ILE A 45 -0.91 15.18 4.17
C ILE A 45 -1.11 16.64 4.57
N PRO A 46 -0.09 17.42 5.01
CA PRO A 46 -0.30 18.81 5.45
C PRO A 46 -0.82 19.73 4.35
N GLU A 47 -0.40 19.53 3.11
CA GLU A 47 -0.84 20.36 1.99
C GLU A 47 -2.29 20.05 1.58
N LEU A 48 -2.61 18.77 1.47
CA LEU A 48 -3.96 18.33 1.09
C LEU A 48 -4.98 18.59 2.21
N ALA A 49 -4.54 18.56 3.47
CA ALA A 49 -5.38 18.85 4.63
C ALA A 49 -5.87 20.30 4.72
N LYS A 50 -5.33 21.21 3.92
CA LYS A 50 -5.85 22.57 3.77
C LYS A 50 -7.22 22.61 3.08
N HIS A 51 -7.58 21.54 2.36
CA HIS A 51 -8.77 21.49 1.50
C HIS A 51 -9.65 20.25 1.71
N PHE A 52 -9.11 19.21 2.38
CA PHE A 52 -9.74 17.91 2.52
C PHE A 52 -9.59 17.36 3.95
N ARG A 53 -10.52 16.50 4.35
CA ARG A 53 -10.26 15.55 5.43
C ARG A 53 -9.41 14.42 4.87
N VAL A 54 -8.09 14.53 5.06
CA VAL A 54 -7.13 13.53 4.57
C VAL A 54 -7.08 12.36 5.55
N VAL A 55 -7.13 11.15 5.04
CA VAL A 55 -6.93 9.91 5.78
C VAL A 55 -5.94 9.02 5.01
N ALA A 56 -4.86 8.64 5.66
CA ALA A 56 -3.87 7.71 5.12
C ALA A 56 -3.83 6.46 6.01
N PRO A 57 -4.47 5.34 5.59
CA PRO A 57 -4.42 4.09 6.32
C PRO A 57 -3.07 3.39 6.15
N ASP A 58 -2.71 2.56 7.13
CA ASP A 58 -1.86 1.41 6.89
C ASP A 58 -2.73 0.31 6.27
N LEU A 59 -2.42 -0.12 5.07
CA LEU A 59 -3.15 -1.20 4.42
C LEU A 59 -3.01 -2.51 5.21
N ARG A 60 -3.91 -3.48 4.98
CA ARG A 60 -3.89 -4.81 5.59
C ARG A 60 -2.47 -5.39 5.61
N GLY A 61 -2.00 -5.86 6.75
CA GLY A 61 -0.66 -6.42 6.90
C GLY A 61 0.47 -5.43 7.12
N CYS A 62 0.23 -4.12 7.01
CA CYS A 62 1.27 -3.10 7.12
C CYS A 62 1.26 -2.43 8.48
N ASN A 63 2.45 -2.11 8.99
CA ASN A 63 2.73 -1.33 10.20
C ASN A 63 1.82 -1.68 11.39
N GLU A 64 0.85 -0.82 11.77
CA GLU A 64 -0.04 -1.00 12.94
C GLU A 64 -1.36 -1.70 12.60
N THR A 65 -1.65 -1.95 11.34
CA THR A 65 -2.84 -2.69 10.91
C THR A 65 -2.64 -4.19 11.11
N ASP A 66 -3.73 -4.91 11.40
CA ASP A 66 -3.74 -6.36 11.57
C ASP A 66 -3.10 -7.08 10.38
N LYS A 67 -2.44 -8.20 10.69
CA LYS A 67 -1.71 -9.05 9.76
C LYS A 67 -2.25 -10.47 9.78
N PRO A 68 -3.43 -10.71 9.15
CA PRO A 68 -4.00 -12.05 9.08
C PRO A 68 -3.02 -13.06 8.47
N GLU A 69 -3.03 -14.28 8.99
CA GLU A 69 -2.23 -15.36 8.44
C GLU A 69 -2.85 -15.94 7.17
N GLY A 70 -2.00 -16.40 6.26
CA GLY A 70 -2.41 -17.02 5.01
C GLY A 70 -2.38 -16.08 3.80
N VAL A 71 -2.03 -16.66 2.65
CA VAL A 71 -1.91 -15.93 1.38
C VAL A 71 -3.26 -15.38 0.91
N ASP A 72 -4.32 -16.18 1.07
CA ASP A 72 -5.66 -15.83 0.58
C ASP A 72 -6.27 -14.62 1.26
N GLU A 73 -5.80 -14.28 2.47
CA GLU A 73 -6.20 -13.08 3.22
C GLU A 73 -5.76 -11.77 2.53
N TYR A 74 -4.88 -11.84 1.54
CA TYR A 74 -4.33 -10.69 0.82
C TYR A 74 -4.83 -10.58 -0.62
N ARG A 75 -5.94 -11.27 -0.96
CA ARG A 75 -6.60 -11.13 -2.25
C ARG A 75 -7.15 -9.73 -2.45
N LEU A 76 -7.05 -9.21 -3.67
CA LEU A 76 -7.35 -7.83 -4.01
C LEU A 76 -8.79 -7.41 -3.67
N ASN A 77 -9.74 -8.33 -3.75
CA ASN A 77 -11.13 -8.08 -3.33
C ASN A 77 -11.26 -7.83 -1.84
N LEU A 78 -10.52 -8.54 -0.97
CA LEU A 78 -10.49 -8.29 0.48
C LEU A 78 -9.83 -6.95 0.79
N LEU A 79 -8.71 -6.65 0.12
CA LEU A 79 -8.03 -5.36 0.28
C LEU A 79 -8.92 -4.18 -0.13
N ALA A 80 -9.72 -4.34 -1.17
CA ALA A 80 -10.71 -3.33 -1.58
C ALA A 80 -11.88 -3.24 -0.58
N GLY A 81 -12.31 -4.38 -0.04
CA GLY A 81 -13.31 -4.46 1.04
C GLY A 81 -12.89 -3.70 2.29
N ASP A 82 -11.62 -3.80 2.68
CA ASP A 82 -11.05 -3.04 3.81
C ASP A 82 -11.21 -1.53 3.60
N ILE A 83 -10.94 -1.04 2.39
CA ILE A 83 -11.06 0.40 2.09
C ILE A 83 -12.52 0.84 2.06
N LEU A 84 -13.42 0.01 1.52
CA LEU A 84 -14.86 0.26 1.61
C LEU A 84 -15.33 0.31 3.07
N GLY A 85 -14.89 -0.65 3.88
CA GLY A 85 -15.15 -0.69 5.32
C GLY A 85 -14.61 0.54 6.06
N LEU A 86 -13.40 1.00 5.70
CA LEU A 86 -12.81 2.24 6.25
C LEU A 86 -13.68 3.46 5.91
N ILE A 87 -14.12 3.61 4.66
CA ILE A 87 -15.00 4.73 4.24
C ILE A 87 -16.25 4.75 5.11
N HIS A 88 -16.92 3.61 5.28
CA HIS A 88 -18.14 3.50 6.08
C HIS A 88 -17.90 3.74 7.57
N ALA A 89 -16.79 3.21 8.12
CA ALA A 89 -16.42 3.42 9.53
C ALA A 89 -16.07 4.88 9.85
N LEU A 90 -15.65 5.65 8.85
CA LEU A 90 -15.41 7.10 8.96
C LEU A 90 -16.70 7.94 8.82
N GLY A 91 -17.87 7.30 8.63
CA GLY A 91 -19.18 7.94 8.49
C GLY A 91 -19.51 8.42 7.08
N GLU A 92 -18.72 8.00 6.08
CA GLU A 92 -18.86 8.45 4.70
C GLU A 92 -19.45 7.34 3.81
N ARG A 93 -20.03 7.73 2.69
CA ARG A 93 -20.52 6.80 1.66
C ARG A 93 -19.56 6.67 0.49
N ARG A 94 -18.73 7.68 0.26
CA ARG A 94 -17.77 7.76 -0.84
C ARG A 94 -16.58 8.63 -0.46
N ALA A 95 -15.46 8.43 -1.15
CA ALA A 95 -14.24 9.20 -0.97
C ALA A 95 -13.58 9.56 -2.31
N ILE A 96 -12.74 10.58 -2.29
CA ILE A 96 -11.70 10.76 -3.30
C ILE A 96 -10.57 9.82 -2.93
N ILE A 97 -10.09 9.00 -3.89
CA ILE A 97 -9.08 7.98 -3.63
C ILE A 97 -7.83 8.25 -4.45
N VAL A 98 -6.70 8.34 -3.77
CA VAL A 98 -5.36 8.41 -4.36
C VAL A 98 -4.64 7.13 -3.99
N GLY A 99 -4.21 6.34 -4.98
CA GLY A 99 -3.50 5.09 -4.75
C GLY A 99 -2.15 5.08 -5.46
N HIS A 100 -1.10 4.67 -4.75
CA HIS A 100 0.24 4.46 -5.27
C HIS A 100 0.60 2.97 -5.21
N ASP A 101 1.19 2.44 -6.28
CA ASP A 101 1.65 1.04 -6.36
C ASP A 101 0.53 0.04 -5.98
N TRP A 102 0.67 -0.82 -4.95
CA TRP A 102 -0.40 -1.70 -4.46
C TRP A 102 -1.63 -0.93 -4.02
N GLY A 103 -1.48 0.24 -3.39
CA GLY A 103 -2.62 1.12 -3.09
C GLY A 103 -3.37 1.55 -4.34
N GLY A 104 -2.66 1.71 -5.47
CA GLY A 104 -3.28 1.94 -6.78
C GLY A 104 -4.05 0.73 -7.31
N ALA A 105 -3.52 -0.49 -7.15
CA ALA A 105 -4.23 -1.72 -7.51
C ALA A 105 -5.52 -1.91 -6.68
N VAL A 106 -5.45 -1.65 -5.37
CA VAL A 106 -6.61 -1.66 -4.47
C VAL A 106 -7.64 -0.61 -4.90
N ALA A 107 -7.19 0.61 -5.21
CA ALA A 107 -8.06 1.70 -5.66
C ALA A 107 -8.74 1.38 -7.00
N TRP A 108 -8.03 0.76 -7.96
CA TRP A 108 -8.63 0.25 -9.20
C TRP A 108 -9.71 -0.80 -8.92
N SER A 109 -9.44 -1.75 -8.02
CA SER A 109 -10.41 -2.80 -7.64
C SER A 109 -11.66 -2.20 -7.00
N LEU A 110 -11.48 -1.28 -6.03
CA LEU A 110 -12.59 -0.62 -5.38
C LEU A 110 -13.46 0.15 -6.39
N ALA A 111 -12.84 0.96 -7.26
CA ALA A 111 -13.58 1.74 -8.25
C ALA A 111 -14.31 0.87 -9.28
N ALA A 112 -13.79 -0.32 -9.61
CA ALA A 112 -14.42 -1.23 -10.55
C ALA A 112 -15.62 -1.98 -9.97
N PHE A 113 -15.53 -2.41 -8.69
CA PHE A 113 -16.55 -3.24 -8.06
C PHE A 113 -17.51 -2.48 -7.15
N ASN A 114 -17.11 -1.29 -6.68
CA ASN A 114 -17.91 -0.40 -5.81
C ASN A 114 -17.80 1.06 -6.32
N PRO A 115 -18.25 1.35 -7.55
CA PRO A 115 -18.08 2.66 -8.17
C PRO A 115 -18.78 3.78 -7.37
N GLU A 116 -19.86 3.47 -6.66
CA GLU A 116 -20.59 4.41 -5.79
C GLU A 116 -19.75 4.91 -4.60
N ALA A 117 -18.76 4.13 -4.16
CA ALA A 117 -17.84 4.50 -3.07
C ALA A 117 -16.67 5.40 -3.56
N THR A 118 -16.52 5.58 -4.87
CA THR A 118 -15.41 6.34 -5.47
C THR A 118 -15.91 7.63 -6.10
N GLU A 119 -15.67 8.77 -5.44
CA GLU A 119 -16.03 10.09 -6.01
C GLU A 119 -15.07 10.50 -7.13
N LYS A 120 -13.77 10.31 -6.90
CA LYS A 120 -12.69 10.52 -7.88
C LYS A 120 -11.58 9.52 -7.63
N LEU A 121 -10.89 9.12 -8.69
CA LEU A 121 -9.77 8.20 -8.64
C LEU A 121 -8.51 8.85 -9.20
N VAL A 122 -7.43 8.81 -8.43
CA VAL A 122 -6.08 9.25 -8.84
C VAL A 122 -5.13 8.08 -8.63
N ILE A 123 -4.45 7.67 -9.68
CA ILE A 123 -3.51 6.53 -9.65
C ILE A 123 -2.10 7.00 -9.95
N LEU A 124 -1.19 6.62 -9.08
CA LEU A 124 0.24 6.92 -9.19
C LEU A 124 1.02 5.60 -9.34
N ASN A 125 1.75 5.46 -10.43
CA ASN A 125 2.68 4.33 -10.68
C ASN A 125 2.03 2.93 -10.54
N ALA A 126 0.74 2.79 -10.83
CA ALA A 126 0.03 1.52 -10.85
C ALA A 126 -0.79 1.41 -12.14
N PRO A 127 -0.39 0.57 -13.10
CA PRO A 127 -1.14 0.40 -14.33
C PRO A 127 -2.51 -0.24 -14.07
N HIS A 128 -3.46 0.02 -14.96
CA HIS A 128 -4.71 -0.73 -14.95
C HIS A 128 -4.42 -2.24 -15.07
N PRO A 129 -5.08 -3.14 -14.31
CA PRO A 129 -4.75 -4.57 -14.28
C PRO A 129 -4.68 -5.23 -15.67
N ASN A 130 -5.65 -4.93 -16.56
CA ASN A 130 -5.64 -5.47 -17.92
C ASN A 130 -4.44 -4.99 -18.74
N ALA A 131 -4.05 -3.72 -18.61
CA ALA A 131 -2.89 -3.16 -19.29
C ALA A 131 -1.58 -3.80 -18.80
N TYR A 132 -1.46 -4.05 -17.48
CA TYR A 132 -0.32 -4.74 -16.89
C TYR A 132 -0.20 -6.16 -17.42
N THR A 133 -1.28 -6.95 -17.38
CA THR A 133 -1.31 -8.34 -17.89
C THR A 133 -0.94 -8.41 -19.36
N THR A 134 -1.58 -7.57 -20.19
CA THR A 134 -1.30 -7.52 -21.64
C THR A 134 0.16 -7.16 -21.91
N ARG A 135 0.71 -6.16 -21.19
CA ARG A 135 2.09 -5.72 -21.39
C ARG A 135 3.10 -6.77 -20.93
N THR A 136 2.84 -7.44 -19.82
CA THR A 136 3.72 -8.47 -19.28
C THR A 136 3.81 -9.67 -20.20
N LYS A 137 2.67 -10.11 -20.78
CA LYS A 137 2.65 -11.22 -21.76
C LYS A 137 3.41 -10.91 -23.06
N ASN A 138 3.43 -9.66 -23.47
CA ASN A 138 3.92 -9.27 -24.79
C ASN A 138 5.30 -8.52 -24.77
N SER A 139 6.00 -8.47 -23.64
CA SER A 139 7.23 -7.71 -23.52
C SER A 139 8.26 -8.37 -22.60
N LEU A 140 9.32 -8.93 -23.18
CA LEU A 140 10.47 -9.45 -22.43
C LEU A 140 11.08 -8.41 -21.49
N ARG A 141 11.11 -7.14 -21.89
CA ARG A 141 11.60 -6.04 -21.05
C ARG A 141 10.72 -5.85 -19.80
N GLN A 142 9.39 -5.97 -19.95
CA GLN A 142 8.49 -5.88 -18.81
C GLN A 142 8.67 -7.11 -17.90
N LEU A 143 8.79 -8.28 -18.47
CA LEU A 143 9.06 -9.52 -17.74
C LEU A 143 10.33 -9.42 -16.89
N GLN A 144 11.43 -8.94 -17.48
CA GLN A 144 12.68 -8.72 -16.77
C GLN A 144 12.51 -7.72 -15.61
N LYS A 145 11.77 -6.64 -15.80
CA LYS A 145 11.47 -5.67 -14.73
C LYS A 145 10.57 -6.25 -13.63
N SER A 146 9.79 -7.28 -13.93
CA SER A 146 8.89 -7.95 -13.00
C SER A 146 9.52 -9.20 -12.33
N TRP A 147 10.86 -9.35 -12.37
CA TRP A 147 11.57 -10.49 -11.80
C TRP A 147 11.23 -10.76 -10.33
N TYR A 148 11.00 -9.69 -9.56
CA TYR A 148 10.67 -9.76 -8.15
C TYR A 148 9.33 -10.46 -7.89
N VAL A 149 8.37 -10.42 -8.85
CA VAL A 149 7.10 -11.13 -8.76
C VAL A 149 7.34 -12.64 -8.66
N PHE A 150 8.29 -13.18 -9.44
CA PHE A 150 8.69 -14.59 -9.37
C PHE A 150 9.45 -14.91 -8.08
N PHE A 151 10.36 -14.02 -7.69
CA PHE A 151 11.11 -14.17 -6.45
C PHE A 151 10.17 -14.26 -5.24
N PHE A 152 9.15 -13.41 -5.16
CA PHE A 152 8.18 -13.40 -4.08
C PHE A 152 7.23 -14.61 -4.05
N GLN A 153 7.20 -15.45 -5.09
CA GLN A 153 6.44 -16.71 -5.05
C GLN A 153 7.13 -17.82 -4.25
N THR A 154 8.43 -17.70 -4.01
CA THR A 154 9.16 -18.71 -3.21
C THR A 154 8.80 -18.56 -1.74
N ALA A 155 8.76 -19.71 -1.01
CA ALA A 155 8.51 -19.69 0.42
C ALA A 155 9.78 -19.28 1.18
N ASP A 156 9.63 -18.48 2.23
CA ASP A 156 10.62 -18.06 3.23
C ASP A 156 11.85 -17.30 2.70
N ILE A 157 12.30 -17.58 1.49
CA ILE A 157 13.49 -16.97 0.89
C ILE A 157 13.37 -15.44 0.76
N PRO A 158 12.25 -14.88 0.26
CA PRO A 158 12.09 -13.43 0.18
C PRO A 158 12.10 -12.75 1.54
N GLU A 159 11.40 -13.32 2.52
CA GLU A 159 11.34 -12.79 3.88
C GLU A 159 12.74 -12.72 4.50
N GLU A 160 13.53 -13.81 4.37
CA GLU A 160 14.91 -13.87 4.84
C GLU A 160 15.80 -12.84 4.11
N ALA A 161 15.71 -12.79 2.78
CA ALA A 161 16.54 -11.89 1.98
C ALA A 161 16.23 -10.41 2.28
N LEU A 162 14.95 -10.05 2.46
CA LEU A 162 14.54 -8.67 2.74
C LEU A 162 14.87 -8.23 4.16
N SER A 163 14.90 -9.15 5.15
CA SER A 163 15.22 -8.83 6.55
C SER A 163 16.73 -8.74 6.83
N ARG A 164 17.58 -9.30 5.97
CA ARG A 164 19.04 -9.32 6.17
C ARG A 164 19.64 -7.93 6.32
N ASN A 165 20.69 -7.83 7.17
CA ASN A 165 21.47 -6.62 7.37
C ASN A 165 20.60 -5.39 7.68
N ASP A 166 19.67 -5.54 8.60
CA ASP A 166 18.76 -4.46 9.00
C ASP A 166 17.99 -3.86 7.81
N TYR A 167 17.39 -4.75 7.02
CA TYR A 167 16.56 -4.39 5.84
C TYR A 167 17.33 -3.61 4.76
N LEU A 168 18.62 -3.85 4.62
CA LEU A 168 19.49 -3.11 3.69
C LEU A 168 18.96 -3.09 2.26
N PHE A 169 18.40 -4.22 1.79
CA PHE A 169 17.82 -4.29 0.45
C PHE A 169 16.64 -3.33 0.28
N LEU A 170 15.70 -3.31 1.23
CA LEU A 170 14.54 -2.42 1.20
C LEU A 170 14.96 -0.94 1.33
N LYS A 171 15.91 -0.64 2.20
CA LYS A 171 16.48 0.72 2.35
C LYS A 171 17.09 1.21 1.04
N ASN A 172 17.92 0.39 0.40
CA ASN A 172 18.52 0.71 -0.88
C ASN A 172 17.48 0.87 -2.01
N MET A 173 16.43 0.05 -2.00
CA MET A 173 15.34 0.15 -2.96
C MET A 173 14.61 1.49 -2.83
N LEU A 174 14.25 1.91 -1.61
CA LEU A 174 13.65 3.23 -1.37
C LEU A 174 14.56 4.36 -1.83
N GLN A 175 15.84 4.35 -1.42
CA GLN A 175 16.81 5.39 -1.79
C GLN A 175 17.08 5.46 -3.31
N SER A 176 17.15 4.30 -3.99
CA SER A 176 17.41 4.24 -5.43
C SER A 176 16.24 4.74 -6.28
N SER A 177 15.02 4.65 -5.77
CA SER A 177 13.80 5.10 -6.46
C SER A 177 13.60 6.62 -6.40
N LEU A 178 14.35 7.33 -5.55
CA LEU A 178 14.18 8.77 -5.34
C LEU A 178 14.81 9.60 -6.47
N VAL A 179 14.07 10.57 -6.97
CA VAL A 179 14.57 11.62 -7.86
C VAL A 179 15.39 12.65 -7.08
N LYS A 180 14.91 13.04 -5.88
CA LYS A 180 15.63 13.92 -4.94
C LYS A 180 16.14 13.07 -3.78
N LYS A 181 17.45 12.89 -3.69
CA LYS A 181 18.08 11.96 -2.73
C LYS A 181 18.05 12.42 -1.27
N ASP A 182 17.84 13.70 -1.02
CA ASP A 182 17.79 14.34 0.30
C ASP A 182 16.41 14.27 0.97
N VAL A 183 15.40 13.72 0.29
CA VAL A 183 14.02 13.64 0.81
C VAL A 183 13.83 12.51 1.84
N LEU A 184 14.66 11.47 1.76
CA LEU A 184 14.62 10.32 2.65
C LEU A 184 15.89 10.31 3.52
N THR A 185 15.72 10.66 4.79
CA THR A 185 16.81 10.71 5.77
C THR A 185 17.06 9.35 6.43
N ASP A 186 18.18 9.21 7.15
CA ASP A 186 18.45 8.01 7.97
C ASP A 186 17.38 7.81 9.06
N ALA A 187 16.82 8.91 9.59
CA ALA A 187 15.70 8.85 10.52
C ALA A 187 14.43 8.26 9.86
N ASP A 188 14.13 8.65 8.62
CA ASP A 188 13.02 8.07 7.86
C ASP A 188 13.23 6.57 7.59
N LEU A 189 14.47 6.17 7.23
CA LEU A 189 14.82 4.76 7.01
C LEU A 189 14.67 3.92 8.30
N LYS A 190 14.97 4.51 9.46
CA LYS A 190 14.75 3.86 10.74
C LYS A 190 13.26 3.65 11.02
N VAL A 191 12.43 4.65 10.76
CA VAL A 191 10.96 4.56 10.88
C VAL A 191 10.40 3.45 9.98
N HIS A 192 10.92 3.31 8.75
CA HIS A 192 10.54 2.20 7.85
C HIS A 192 11.00 0.84 8.40
N ALA A 193 12.24 0.73 8.88
CA ALA A 193 12.77 -0.52 9.45
C ALA A 193 11.94 -0.97 10.68
N GLU A 194 11.51 -0.04 11.53
CA GLU A 194 10.61 -0.33 12.65
C GLU A 194 9.26 -0.88 12.18
N ALA A 195 8.69 -0.32 11.10
CA ALA A 195 7.44 -0.84 10.52
C ALA A 195 7.60 -2.25 9.94
N TRP A 196 8.71 -2.52 9.21
CA TRP A 196 8.99 -3.84 8.62
C TRP A 196 9.35 -4.90 9.67
N SER A 197 9.91 -4.50 10.83
CA SER A 197 10.29 -5.43 11.90
C SER A 197 9.11 -5.97 12.70
N LYS A 198 7.91 -5.43 12.52
CA LYS A 198 6.72 -5.93 13.19
C LYS A 198 6.42 -7.37 12.76
N SER A 199 6.05 -8.21 13.73
CA SER A 199 5.75 -9.63 13.47
C SER A 199 4.78 -9.80 12.31
N GLY A 200 5.15 -10.62 11.32
CA GLY A 200 4.35 -10.91 10.13
C GLY A 200 4.36 -9.81 9.04
N ALA A 201 4.97 -8.64 9.25
CA ALA A 201 4.89 -7.53 8.32
C ALA A 201 5.49 -7.84 6.94
N LEU A 202 6.65 -8.47 6.87
CA LEU A 202 7.28 -8.83 5.58
C LEU A 202 6.46 -9.88 4.84
N THR A 203 6.05 -10.94 5.54
CA THR A 203 5.21 -12.01 4.95
C THR A 203 3.90 -11.44 4.44
N ALA A 204 3.24 -10.58 5.21
CA ALA A 204 2.03 -9.89 4.80
C ALA A 204 2.24 -9.07 3.53
N ALA A 205 3.31 -8.26 3.48
CA ALA A 205 3.64 -7.44 2.31
C ALA A 205 3.95 -8.30 1.06
N ILE A 206 4.64 -9.43 1.21
CA ILE A 206 4.93 -10.38 0.14
C ILE A 206 3.65 -11.10 -0.32
N ASN A 207 2.72 -11.40 0.58
CA ASN A 207 1.48 -12.08 0.27
C ASN A 207 0.56 -11.29 -0.68
N TYR A 208 0.71 -9.96 -0.79
CA TYR A 208 0.06 -9.20 -1.87
C TYR A 208 0.42 -9.74 -3.25
N TYR A 209 1.70 -10.07 -3.45
CA TYR A 209 2.20 -10.66 -4.71
C TYR A 209 1.79 -12.11 -4.87
N ARG A 210 1.90 -12.92 -3.80
CA ARG A 210 1.53 -14.35 -3.83
C ARG A 210 0.05 -14.53 -4.14
N ALA A 211 -0.83 -13.71 -3.54
CA ALA A 211 -2.27 -13.81 -3.71
C ALA A 211 -2.78 -13.32 -5.07
N ASN A 212 -2.10 -12.34 -5.69
CA ASN A 212 -2.66 -11.60 -6.83
C ASN A 212 -1.81 -11.65 -8.10
N MET A 213 -0.57 -12.11 -8.01
CA MET A 213 0.36 -12.14 -9.15
C MET A 213 0.94 -13.53 -9.37
N ASN A 214 0.08 -14.54 -9.46
CA ASN A 214 0.51 -15.91 -9.77
C ASN A 214 1.08 -15.96 -11.20
N PRO A 215 2.36 -16.30 -11.40
CA PRO A 215 2.98 -16.38 -12.72
C PRO A 215 2.25 -17.30 -13.68
N ALA A 216 1.70 -18.42 -13.22
CA ALA A 216 0.94 -19.36 -14.06
C ALA A 216 -0.33 -18.75 -14.67
N ILE A 217 -0.83 -17.62 -14.12
CA ILE A 217 -1.98 -16.90 -14.64
C ILE A 217 -1.55 -15.69 -15.47
N LEU A 218 -0.41 -15.09 -15.11
CA LEU A 218 0.11 -13.90 -15.77
C LEU A 218 0.82 -14.19 -17.08
N PHE A 219 1.32 -15.40 -17.27
CA PHE A 219 2.12 -15.87 -18.40
C PHE A 219 1.52 -17.14 -19.01
#